data_b6545150de88b7d1c5a0faf78cf83715
#
_entry.id   b6545150de88b7d1c5a0faf78cf83715
#
_cell.length_a   1.000
_cell.length_b   1.000
_cell.length_c   1.000
_cell.angle_alpha   90.00
_cell.angle_beta   90.00
_cell.angle_gamma   90.00
#
_symmetry.space_group_name_H-M   'P 1'
#
loop_
_entity.id
_entity.type
_entity.pdbx_description
1 polymer ?
#
loop_
_entity_poly.entity_id
_entity_poly.type
_entity_poly.pdbx_seq_one_letter_code
_entity_poly.pdbx_strand_id
1 'polypeptide(L)'
;MNKVGFNVLAWTAAVSDDLFPVIDRLKKIGYDGVEFYLGVPNAAAYKRMGDYTRDLGLETTTVMTMGKDDNPISESVSVREKALDKIKWGVDRAHDLNAKIICGPFHSAHTVFVNRPAVDQEYALAGEVLNAAAEYAAQANIVFALEALNRFECYLCNTMEQLLKLVKAADHPNVRAMFDTHHSNIEEKSYASALDTIAPVLAHVHISENDRGTPGEGQVLWDNAFSSLAKINYQGWLTIEAFSRNDPDFANAIGVWREFSDPWDIAEKGYKFIKEMSQKHHL
;
A
#
# COMPACT_ATOMS: atom_id res chain seq x y z
N MET A 1 11.00 -4.08 -17.46
CA MET A 1 9.89 -4.94 -16.98
C MET A 1 9.67 -4.62 -15.51
N ASN A 2 8.45 -4.34 -15.11
CA ASN A 2 8.09 -4.01 -13.73
C ASN A 2 8.35 -5.17 -12.78
N LYS A 3 8.69 -4.86 -11.53
CA LYS A 3 8.82 -5.86 -10.47
C LYS A 3 7.43 -6.29 -10.01
N VAL A 4 7.27 -7.58 -9.75
CA VAL A 4 6.03 -8.14 -9.23
C VAL A 4 6.19 -8.47 -7.76
N GLY A 5 5.35 -7.87 -6.92
CA GLY A 5 5.33 -8.06 -5.47
C GLY A 5 4.07 -8.79 -4.99
N PHE A 6 4.10 -9.30 -3.77
CA PHE A 6 2.94 -9.89 -3.10
C PHE A 6 2.83 -9.39 -1.66
N ASN A 7 1.65 -8.88 -1.29
CA ASN A 7 1.37 -8.45 0.07
C ASN A 7 0.96 -9.66 0.92
N VAL A 8 1.74 -9.95 1.98
CA VAL A 8 1.52 -11.13 2.82
C VAL A 8 0.32 -11.03 3.76
N LEU A 9 -0.42 -9.91 3.75
CA LEU A 9 -1.70 -9.78 4.45
C LEU A 9 -2.75 -10.83 4.02
N ALA A 10 -2.56 -11.47 2.86
CA ALA A 10 -3.35 -12.63 2.48
C ALA A 10 -3.20 -13.81 3.43
N TRP A 11 -2.14 -13.88 4.24
CA TRP A 11 -1.93 -14.91 5.26
C TRP A 11 -2.03 -14.37 6.68
N THR A 12 -1.38 -13.24 6.97
CA THR A 12 -1.37 -12.64 8.32
C THR A 12 -0.87 -11.19 8.29
N ALA A 13 -1.33 -10.41 9.27
CA ALA A 13 -0.80 -9.07 9.54
C ALA A 13 0.49 -9.10 10.40
N ALA A 14 0.83 -10.24 11.00
CA ALA A 14 1.99 -10.36 11.88
C ALA A 14 3.25 -10.75 11.09
N VAL A 15 4.36 -10.04 11.33
CA VAL A 15 5.67 -10.45 10.81
C VAL A 15 6.33 -11.38 11.82
N SER A 16 6.47 -12.66 11.45
CA SER A 16 7.10 -13.71 12.26
C SER A 16 7.83 -14.73 11.37
N ASP A 17 8.61 -15.61 12.00
CA ASP A 17 9.34 -16.68 11.32
C ASP A 17 8.37 -17.72 10.67
N ASP A 18 7.10 -17.74 11.08
CA ASP A 18 6.05 -18.60 10.47
C ASP A 18 5.78 -18.26 9.00
N LEU A 19 6.16 -17.04 8.56
CA LEU A 19 6.07 -16.64 7.16
C LEU A 19 7.18 -17.21 6.26
N PHE A 20 8.27 -17.77 6.80
CA PHE A 20 9.37 -18.28 5.97
C PHE A 20 8.92 -19.28 4.89
N PRO A 21 8.06 -20.30 5.18
CA PRO A 21 7.57 -21.20 4.14
C PRO A 21 6.74 -20.50 3.05
N VAL A 22 5.99 -19.43 3.43
CA VAL A 22 5.23 -18.60 2.49
C VAL A 22 6.18 -17.86 1.55
N ILE A 23 7.19 -17.21 2.12
CA ILE A 23 8.21 -16.45 1.37
C ILE A 23 8.97 -17.36 0.39
N ASP A 24 9.38 -18.56 0.85
CA ASP A 24 10.03 -19.56 -0.01
C ASP A 24 9.19 -19.95 -1.22
N ARG A 25 7.87 -20.14 -1.00
CA ARG A 25 6.97 -20.51 -2.10
C ARG A 25 6.71 -19.34 -3.04
N LEU A 26 6.55 -18.13 -2.53
CA LEU A 26 6.44 -16.91 -3.36
C LEU A 26 7.69 -16.73 -4.24
N LYS A 27 8.90 -16.94 -3.69
CA LYS A 27 10.14 -16.94 -4.46
C LYS A 27 10.13 -17.99 -5.57
N LYS A 28 9.67 -19.20 -5.29
CA LYS A 28 9.58 -20.31 -6.29
C LYS A 28 8.56 -20.02 -7.39
N ILE A 29 7.47 -19.32 -7.10
CA ILE A 29 6.49 -18.86 -8.10
C ILE A 29 7.14 -17.84 -9.05
N GLY A 30 8.07 -17.02 -8.57
CA GLY A 30 8.82 -16.05 -9.38
C GLY A 30 8.65 -14.60 -8.98
N TYR A 31 8.06 -14.32 -7.82
CA TYR A 31 7.95 -12.95 -7.30
C TYR A 31 9.32 -12.31 -7.10
N ASP A 32 9.41 -11.01 -7.41
CA ASP A 32 10.61 -10.21 -7.21
C ASP A 32 10.73 -9.68 -5.77
N GLY A 33 9.60 -9.61 -5.07
CA GLY A 33 9.58 -9.14 -3.68
C GLY A 33 8.27 -9.43 -2.96
N VAL A 34 8.28 -9.07 -1.67
CA VAL A 34 7.17 -9.24 -0.74
C VAL A 34 6.88 -7.94 0.00
N GLU A 35 5.62 -7.74 0.35
CA GLU A 35 5.16 -6.57 1.09
C GLU A 35 4.66 -6.96 2.46
N PHE A 36 5.12 -6.24 3.51
CA PHE A 36 4.81 -6.52 4.90
C PHE A 36 4.04 -5.39 5.55
N TYR A 37 3.07 -5.74 6.40
CA TYR A 37 2.37 -4.77 7.23
C TYR A 37 3.21 -4.33 8.44
N LEU A 38 3.27 -3.02 8.66
CA LEU A 38 3.95 -2.41 9.81
C LEU A 38 2.95 -2.13 10.93
N GLY A 39 2.66 -3.12 11.74
CA GLY A 39 1.64 -3.00 12.80
C GLY A 39 2.03 -3.61 14.15
N VAL A 40 2.95 -4.56 14.17
CA VAL A 40 3.30 -5.30 15.39
C VAL A 40 4.62 -4.78 15.99
N PRO A 41 4.69 -4.41 17.28
CA PRO A 41 5.89 -3.84 17.89
C PRO A 41 6.94 -4.91 18.24
N ASN A 42 7.46 -5.63 17.24
CA ASN A 42 8.54 -6.61 17.39
C ASN A 42 9.69 -6.35 16.41
N ALA A 43 10.55 -5.39 16.74
CA ALA A 43 11.68 -5.00 15.89
C ALA A 43 12.58 -6.17 15.48
N ALA A 44 12.83 -7.12 16.38
CA ALA A 44 13.68 -8.28 16.08
C ALA A 44 13.09 -9.19 15.00
N ALA A 45 11.76 -9.31 14.91
CA ALA A 45 11.11 -10.09 13.86
C ALA A 45 11.28 -9.42 12.49
N TYR A 46 11.11 -8.09 12.40
CA TYR A 46 11.31 -7.35 11.15
C TYR A 46 12.76 -7.51 10.64
N LYS A 47 13.74 -7.37 11.54
CA LYS A 47 15.14 -7.54 11.15
C LYS A 47 15.45 -8.96 10.65
N ARG A 48 14.99 -10.00 11.35
CA ARG A 48 15.18 -11.39 10.89
C ARG A 48 14.52 -11.64 9.54
N MET A 49 13.31 -11.11 9.35
CA MET A 49 12.61 -11.21 8.07
C MET A 49 13.34 -10.49 6.94
N GLY A 50 13.87 -9.29 7.21
CA GLY A 50 14.68 -8.53 6.26
C GLY A 50 15.99 -9.22 5.88
N ASP A 51 16.65 -9.88 6.84
CA ASP A 51 17.82 -10.70 6.56
C ASP A 51 17.43 -11.93 5.72
N TYR A 52 16.34 -12.61 6.07
CA TYR A 52 15.86 -13.79 5.35
C TYR A 52 15.47 -13.50 3.90
N THR A 53 14.67 -12.44 3.65
CA THR A 53 14.27 -12.05 2.28
C THR A 53 15.46 -11.63 1.43
N ARG A 54 16.40 -10.88 2.01
CA ARG A 54 17.64 -10.50 1.33
C ARG A 54 18.46 -11.72 0.91
N ASP A 55 18.61 -12.72 1.81
CA ASP A 55 19.42 -13.92 1.55
C ASP A 55 18.76 -14.80 0.46
N LEU A 56 17.45 -14.73 0.28
CA LEU A 56 16.71 -15.32 -0.84
C LEU A 56 16.77 -14.48 -2.13
N GLY A 57 17.34 -13.26 -2.09
CA GLY A 57 17.31 -12.33 -3.22
C GLY A 57 15.91 -11.82 -3.55
N LEU A 58 15.06 -11.63 -2.54
CA LEU A 58 13.78 -10.93 -2.62
C LEU A 58 13.93 -9.49 -2.11
N GLU A 59 13.32 -8.54 -2.79
CA GLU A 59 13.18 -7.18 -2.28
C GLU A 59 11.93 -7.06 -1.40
N THR A 60 11.86 -5.99 -0.64
CA THR A 60 10.73 -5.76 0.26
C THR A 60 10.13 -4.37 0.06
N THR A 61 8.82 -4.29 0.19
CA THR A 61 8.03 -3.08 0.40
C THR A 61 7.22 -3.23 1.68
N THR A 62 6.65 -2.14 2.17
CA THR A 62 5.89 -2.18 3.42
C THR A 62 4.62 -1.33 3.30
N VAL A 63 3.58 -1.74 4.04
CA VAL A 63 2.32 -1.01 4.14
C VAL A 63 2.00 -0.69 5.59
N MET A 64 1.42 0.49 5.86
CA MET A 64 0.98 0.87 7.20
C MET A 64 -0.31 1.68 7.16
N THR A 65 -1.02 1.66 8.30
CA THR A 65 -2.26 2.40 8.53
C THR A 65 -2.20 3.20 9.83
N MET A 66 -3.08 4.18 9.97
CA MET A 66 -3.26 4.97 11.19
C MET A 66 -4.60 4.67 11.85
N GLY A 67 -4.63 4.80 13.17
CA GLY A 67 -5.84 4.68 13.97
C GLY A 67 -6.31 6.04 14.53
N LYS A 68 -7.35 5.97 15.35
CA LYS A 68 -7.93 7.18 15.98
C LYS A 68 -6.93 7.92 16.88
N ASP A 69 -6.08 7.19 17.60
CA ASP A 69 -5.18 7.75 18.61
C ASP A 69 -3.84 8.24 18.05
N ASP A 70 -3.60 7.98 16.77
CA ASP A 70 -2.42 8.37 15.99
C ASP A 70 -2.82 8.97 14.62
N ASN A 71 -3.83 9.84 14.62
CA ASN A 71 -4.42 10.43 13.40
C ASN A 71 -3.68 11.71 12.97
N PRO A 72 -3.03 11.74 11.79
CA PRO A 72 -2.29 12.91 11.29
C PRO A 72 -3.13 14.17 11.09
N ILE A 73 -4.44 14.03 10.87
CA ILE A 73 -5.36 15.17 10.66
C ILE A 73 -6.06 15.64 11.93
N SER A 74 -5.73 15.08 13.09
CA SER A 74 -6.35 15.45 14.36
C SER A 74 -6.09 16.93 14.70
N GLU A 75 -7.09 17.64 15.22
CA GLU A 75 -6.91 18.97 15.79
C GLU A 75 -6.00 18.97 17.04
N SER A 76 -5.96 17.82 17.75
CA SER A 76 -5.08 17.63 18.91
C SER A 76 -3.63 17.46 18.49
N VAL A 77 -2.77 18.38 18.95
CA VAL A 77 -1.33 18.32 18.72
C VAL A 77 -0.74 16.99 19.21
N SER A 78 -1.13 16.54 20.41
CA SER A 78 -0.60 15.32 21.01
C SER A 78 -0.96 14.04 20.21
N VAL A 79 -2.09 14.03 19.50
CA VAL A 79 -2.47 12.93 18.61
C VAL A 79 -1.61 12.95 17.34
N ARG A 80 -1.34 14.14 16.78
CA ARG A 80 -0.45 14.28 15.62
C ARG A 80 1.01 13.96 15.97
N GLU A 81 1.48 14.28 17.18
CA GLU A 81 2.80 13.86 17.66
C GLU A 81 2.92 12.33 17.72
N LYS A 82 1.90 11.64 18.24
CA LYS A 82 1.86 10.16 18.21
C LYS A 82 1.86 9.61 16.78
N ALA A 83 1.14 10.27 15.86
CA ALA A 83 1.17 9.89 14.44
C ALA A 83 2.58 10.00 13.86
N LEU A 84 3.28 11.11 14.12
CA LEU A 84 4.67 11.30 13.70
C LEU A 84 5.60 10.24 14.28
N ASP A 85 5.48 9.95 15.56
CA ASP A 85 6.29 8.92 16.24
C ASP A 85 6.04 7.53 15.66
N LYS A 86 4.77 7.19 15.37
CA LYS A 86 4.41 5.92 14.73
C LYS A 86 4.96 5.81 13.30
N ILE A 87 4.92 6.88 12.51
CA ILE A 87 5.51 6.86 11.16
C ILE A 87 7.03 6.69 11.25
N LYS A 88 7.71 7.38 12.17
CA LYS A 88 9.15 7.19 12.38
C LYS A 88 9.49 5.77 12.81
N TRP A 89 8.71 5.19 13.73
CA TRP A 89 8.82 3.77 14.07
C TRP A 89 8.64 2.88 12.82
N GLY A 90 7.68 3.19 11.96
CA GLY A 90 7.47 2.51 10.68
C GLY A 90 8.70 2.60 9.76
N VAL A 91 9.33 3.76 9.70
CA VAL A 91 10.58 3.96 8.94
C VAL A 91 11.70 3.06 9.46
N ASP A 92 11.87 2.95 10.78
CA ASP A 92 12.86 2.06 11.38
C ASP A 92 12.59 0.59 11.03
N ARG A 93 11.32 0.17 11.07
CA ARG A 93 10.94 -1.22 10.71
C ARG A 93 11.09 -1.49 9.22
N ALA A 94 10.76 -0.53 8.35
CA ALA A 94 11.02 -0.63 6.92
C ALA A 94 12.53 -0.74 6.65
N HIS A 95 13.35 0.02 7.37
CA HIS A 95 14.82 -0.09 7.29
C HIS A 95 15.31 -1.48 7.74
N ASP A 96 14.79 -2.04 8.84
CA ASP A 96 15.08 -3.39 9.29
C ASP A 96 14.74 -4.46 8.23
N LEU A 97 13.65 -4.24 7.49
CA LEU A 97 13.21 -5.08 6.37
C LEU A 97 14.00 -4.83 5.07
N ASN A 98 14.93 -3.89 5.02
CA ASN A 98 15.60 -3.39 3.81
C ASN A 98 14.63 -2.77 2.78
N ALA A 99 13.43 -2.38 3.16
CA ALA A 99 12.43 -1.79 2.30
C ALA A 99 12.81 -0.34 1.91
N LYS A 100 12.35 0.06 0.71
CA LYS A 100 12.56 1.42 0.19
C LYS A 100 11.24 2.18 0.01
N ILE A 101 10.12 1.51 0.24
CA ILE A 101 8.78 2.08 0.13
C ILE A 101 7.99 1.72 1.38
N ILE A 102 7.35 2.73 1.96
CA ILE A 102 6.22 2.56 2.89
C ILE A 102 4.99 3.06 2.14
N CYS A 103 4.06 2.18 1.85
CA CYS A 103 2.80 2.53 1.19
C CYS A 103 1.61 2.48 2.16
N GLY A 104 0.44 2.88 1.69
CA GLY A 104 -0.81 2.78 2.42
C GLY A 104 -1.44 4.10 2.85
N PRO A 105 -2.57 4.04 3.58
CA PRO A 105 -3.39 5.20 3.92
C PRO A 105 -2.98 5.86 5.25
N PHE A 106 -1.69 5.95 5.56
CA PHE A 106 -1.23 6.51 6.83
C PHE A 106 -1.26 8.04 6.93
N HIS A 107 -2.02 8.68 6.06
CA HIS A 107 -2.28 10.12 6.07
C HIS A 107 -3.45 10.54 6.96
N SER A 108 -4.32 9.61 7.34
CA SER A 108 -5.46 9.82 8.24
C SER A 108 -5.87 8.52 8.91
N ALA A 109 -6.67 8.59 9.97
CA ALA A 109 -7.16 7.41 10.65
C ALA A 109 -8.11 6.59 9.77
N HIS A 110 -7.83 5.30 9.61
CA HIS A 110 -8.65 4.35 8.87
C HIS A 110 -10.02 4.16 9.53
N THR A 111 -11.10 4.20 8.75
CA THR A 111 -12.51 4.04 9.21
C THR A 111 -12.97 5.03 10.29
N VAL A 112 -12.29 6.15 10.43
CA VAL A 112 -12.71 7.25 11.31
C VAL A 112 -13.29 8.37 10.46
N PHE A 113 -14.58 8.67 10.67
CA PHE A 113 -15.33 9.63 9.86
C PHE A 113 -15.79 10.83 10.67
N VAL A 114 -15.91 11.96 9.98
CA VAL A 114 -16.61 13.17 10.44
C VAL A 114 -17.85 13.37 9.58
N ASN A 115 -18.90 14.02 10.14
CA ASN A 115 -20.18 14.20 9.42
C ASN A 115 -20.12 15.41 8.46
N ARG A 116 -19.05 15.55 7.70
CA ARG A 116 -18.83 16.59 6.68
C ARG A 116 -17.74 16.17 5.68
N PRO A 117 -17.66 16.80 4.51
CA PRO A 117 -16.52 16.64 3.61
C PRO A 117 -15.19 17.09 4.26
N ALA A 118 -14.07 16.59 3.74
CA ALA A 118 -12.73 17.06 4.10
C ALA A 118 -12.57 18.56 3.83
N VAL A 119 -11.81 19.23 4.69
CA VAL A 119 -11.49 20.66 4.58
C VAL A 119 -9.99 20.87 4.37
N ASP A 120 -9.61 22.02 3.82
CA ASP A 120 -8.21 22.33 3.51
C ASP A 120 -7.28 22.26 4.73
N GLN A 121 -7.79 22.58 5.92
CA GLN A 121 -7.03 22.47 7.16
C GLN A 121 -6.57 21.01 7.44
N GLU A 122 -7.39 19.99 7.13
CA GLU A 122 -7.03 18.59 7.35
C GLU A 122 -5.89 18.16 6.41
N TYR A 123 -5.89 18.63 5.17
CA TYR A 123 -4.76 18.42 4.25
C TYR A 123 -3.49 19.11 4.75
N ALA A 124 -3.59 20.32 5.30
CA ALA A 124 -2.44 21.03 5.86
C ALA A 124 -1.87 20.29 7.08
N LEU A 125 -2.71 19.86 8.03
CA LEU A 125 -2.28 19.10 9.21
C LEU A 125 -1.60 17.79 8.85
N ALA A 126 -2.18 17.00 7.92
CA ALA A 126 -1.54 15.80 7.42
C ALA A 126 -0.22 16.12 6.72
N GLY A 127 -0.19 17.17 5.90
CA GLY A 127 1.00 17.64 5.20
C GLY A 127 2.16 17.94 6.14
N GLU A 128 1.92 18.65 7.25
CA GLU A 128 2.93 18.95 8.27
C GLU A 128 3.52 17.68 8.90
N VAL A 129 2.67 16.72 9.28
CA VAL A 129 3.11 15.45 9.87
C VAL A 129 3.92 14.63 8.87
N LEU A 130 3.42 14.52 7.63
CA LEU A 130 4.07 13.77 6.55
C LEU A 130 5.40 14.39 6.14
N ASN A 131 5.51 15.71 6.07
CA ASN A 131 6.76 16.40 5.80
C ASN A 131 7.81 16.07 6.86
N ALA A 132 7.48 16.28 8.14
CA ALA A 132 8.39 15.98 9.25
C ALA A 132 8.80 14.50 9.32
N ALA A 133 7.90 13.58 8.98
CA ALA A 133 8.20 12.16 8.90
C ALA A 133 9.09 11.82 7.68
N ALA A 134 8.86 12.48 6.54
CA ALA A 134 9.62 12.25 5.31
C ALA A 134 11.07 12.75 5.41
N GLU A 135 11.33 13.82 6.14
CA GLU A 135 12.69 14.25 6.50
C GLU A 135 13.47 13.15 7.25
N TYR A 136 12.78 12.42 8.13
CA TYR A 136 13.37 11.26 8.81
C TYR A 136 13.57 10.08 7.85
N ALA A 137 12.58 9.77 7.02
CA ALA A 137 12.61 8.69 6.05
C ALA A 137 13.69 8.88 4.97
N ALA A 138 13.96 10.13 4.59
CA ALA A 138 15.00 10.47 3.62
C ALA A 138 16.40 10.01 4.05
N GLN A 139 16.70 10.00 5.36
CA GLN A 139 17.99 9.52 5.90
C GLN A 139 18.19 8.01 5.64
N ALA A 140 17.11 7.25 5.52
CA ALA A 140 17.13 5.80 5.19
C ALA A 140 16.88 5.53 3.68
N ASN A 141 16.74 6.57 2.85
CA ASN A 141 16.34 6.48 1.45
C ASN A 141 14.99 5.75 1.28
N ILE A 142 14.03 6.03 2.15
CA ILE A 142 12.67 5.48 2.12
C ILE A 142 11.72 6.52 1.55
N VAL A 143 10.84 6.09 0.64
CA VAL A 143 9.79 6.89 0.01
C VAL A 143 8.44 6.49 0.60
N PHE A 144 7.60 7.46 0.87
CA PHE A 144 6.20 7.28 1.21
C PHE A 144 5.35 7.25 -0.06
N ALA A 145 4.55 6.23 -0.22
CA ALA A 145 3.58 6.09 -1.29
C ALA A 145 2.16 6.11 -0.69
N LEU A 146 1.59 7.31 -0.57
CA LEU A 146 0.29 7.52 0.07
C LEU A 146 -0.84 6.93 -0.78
N GLU A 147 -1.83 6.36 -0.13
CA GLU A 147 -2.97 5.68 -0.74
C GLU A 147 -4.28 6.46 -0.56
N ALA A 148 -5.01 6.64 -1.65
CA ALA A 148 -6.41 7.05 -1.57
C ALA A 148 -7.29 5.80 -1.41
N LEU A 149 -8.15 5.81 -0.40
CA LEU A 149 -9.08 4.72 -0.12
C LEU A 149 -10.49 5.04 -0.62
N ASN A 150 -11.30 4.01 -0.81
CA ASN A 150 -12.71 4.19 -1.07
C ASN A 150 -13.44 4.90 0.11
N ARG A 151 -14.61 5.47 -0.19
CA ARG A 151 -15.43 6.28 0.75
C ARG A 151 -15.91 5.53 1.98
N PHE A 152 -15.84 4.20 1.99
CA PHE A 152 -16.26 3.37 3.13
C PHE A 152 -15.15 3.19 4.15
N GLU A 153 -13.91 3.54 3.78
CA GLU A 153 -12.72 3.37 4.60
C GLU A 153 -12.05 4.70 4.97
N CYS A 154 -12.20 5.73 4.14
CA CYS A 154 -11.62 7.07 4.37
C CYS A 154 -12.54 8.16 3.84
N TYR A 155 -12.44 9.37 4.40
CA TYR A 155 -13.13 10.56 3.87
C TYR A 155 -12.18 11.65 3.37
N LEU A 156 -10.89 11.59 3.71
CA LEU A 156 -9.93 12.65 3.37
C LEU A 156 -9.54 12.58 1.89
N CYS A 157 -9.12 11.41 1.43
CA CYS A 157 -8.66 11.17 0.05
C CYS A 157 -9.33 9.93 -0.54
N ASN A 158 -10.20 10.13 -1.53
CA ASN A 158 -10.86 9.04 -2.26
C ASN A 158 -10.44 8.97 -3.73
N THR A 159 -9.92 10.08 -4.28
CA THR A 159 -9.49 10.15 -5.69
C THR A 159 -8.02 10.55 -5.81
N MET A 160 -7.44 10.27 -6.97
CA MET A 160 -6.07 10.65 -7.28
C MET A 160 -5.87 12.17 -7.30
N GLU A 161 -6.91 12.95 -7.61
CA GLU A 161 -6.87 14.42 -7.50
C GLU A 161 -6.73 14.88 -6.05
N GLN A 162 -7.51 14.28 -5.13
CA GLN A 162 -7.41 14.57 -3.70
C GLN A 162 -6.07 14.10 -3.14
N LEU A 163 -5.59 12.93 -3.57
CA LEU A 163 -4.28 12.42 -3.16
C LEU A 163 -3.14 13.32 -3.63
N LEU A 164 -3.17 13.81 -4.87
CA LEU A 164 -2.20 14.78 -5.38
C LEU A 164 -2.20 16.09 -4.57
N LYS A 165 -3.39 16.55 -4.15
CA LYS A 165 -3.52 17.71 -3.24
C LYS A 165 -2.78 17.47 -1.93
N LEU A 166 -2.93 16.28 -1.34
CA LEU A 166 -2.25 15.90 -0.11
C LEU A 166 -0.72 15.81 -0.29
N VAL A 167 -0.26 15.17 -1.37
CA VAL A 167 1.19 15.10 -1.69
C VAL A 167 1.78 16.50 -1.82
N LYS A 168 1.07 17.42 -2.47
CA LYS A 168 1.49 18.83 -2.57
C LYS A 168 1.48 19.55 -1.21
N ALA A 169 0.52 19.23 -0.34
CA ALA A 169 0.47 19.83 1.01
C ALA A 169 1.64 19.35 1.88
N ALA A 170 2.14 18.14 1.69
CA ALA A 170 3.32 17.63 2.38
C ALA A 170 4.62 18.28 1.91
N ASP A 171 4.68 18.78 0.71
CA ASP A 171 5.81 19.55 0.12
C ASP A 171 7.19 18.92 0.38
N HIS A 172 7.30 17.59 0.13
CA HIS A 172 8.54 16.83 0.33
C HIS A 172 8.75 15.80 -0.79
N PRO A 173 9.96 15.67 -1.40
CA PRO A 173 10.19 14.78 -2.55
C PRO A 173 9.99 13.29 -2.23
N ASN A 174 10.15 12.88 -0.98
CA ASN A 174 9.91 11.50 -0.54
C ASN A 174 8.43 11.22 -0.22
N VAL A 175 7.53 12.20 -0.27
CA VAL A 175 6.07 11.99 -0.17
C VAL A 175 5.51 11.90 -1.57
N ARG A 176 5.04 10.73 -1.93
CA ARG A 176 4.55 10.39 -3.26
C ARG A 176 3.19 9.69 -3.14
N ALA A 177 2.62 9.30 -4.25
CA ALA A 177 1.33 8.63 -4.34
C ALA A 177 1.48 7.17 -4.76
N MET A 178 0.51 6.35 -4.39
CA MET A 178 0.26 5.05 -5.00
C MET A 178 -1.10 4.99 -5.67
N PHE A 179 -1.29 3.96 -6.49
CA PHE A 179 -2.55 3.66 -7.16
C PHE A 179 -2.98 2.24 -6.79
N ASP A 180 -4.14 2.09 -6.20
CA ASP A 180 -4.77 0.80 -5.93
C ASP A 180 -5.97 0.61 -6.85
N THR A 181 -6.02 -0.53 -7.55
CA THR A 181 -7.08 -0.81 -8.52
C THR A 181 -8.43 -1.10 -7.89
N HIS A 182 -8.49 -1.64 -6.65
CA HIS A 182 -9.73 -1.85 -5.92
C HIS A 182 -10.40 -0.52 -5.55
N HIS A 183 -9.66 0.37 -4.88
CA HIS A 183 -10.19 1.67 -4.46
C HIS A 183 -10.57 2.53 -5.66
N SER A 184 -9.71 2.56 -6.67
CA SER A 184 -9.96 3.31 -7.90
C SER A 184 -11.14 2.76 -8.71
N ASN A 185 -11.41 1.46 -8.66
CA ASN A 185 -12.58 0.85 -9.29
C ASN A 185 -13.91 1.35 -8.70
N ILE A 186 -13.89 1.79 -7.43
CA ILE A 186 -15.07 2.33 -6.75
C ILE A 186 -15.19 3.84 -6.98
N GLU A 187 -14.09 4.59 -6.92
CA GLU A 187 -14.11 6.04 -6.79
C GLU A 187 -13.80 6.80 -8.08
N GLU A 188 -12.97 6.24 -8.96
CA GLU A 188 -12.53 6.94 -10.16
C GLU A 188 -13.48 6.70 -11.35
N LYS A 189 -13.71 7.75 -12.11
CA LYS A 189 -14.52 7.65 -13.34
C LYS A 189 -13.71 7.14 -14.53
N SER A 190 -12.37 7.25 -14.46
CA SER A 190 -11.45 6.85 -15.51
C SER A 190 -10.06 6.61 -14.94
N TYR A 191 -9.54 5.39 -15.09
CA TYR A 191 -8.18 5.06 -14.70
C TYR A 191 -7.13 5.87 -15.47
N ALA A 192 -7.39 6.14 -16.76
CA ALA A 192 -6.48 6.94 -17.57
C ALA A 192 -6.33 8.36 -17.01
N SER A 193 -7.44 9.02 -16.67
CA SER A 193 -7.41 10.36 -16.07
C SER A 193 -6.78 10.36 -14.68
N ALA A 194 -7.10 9.36 -13.86
CA ALA A 194 -6.56 9.21 -12.51
C ALA A 194 -5.02 9.02 -12.55
N LEU A 195 -4.54 8.11 -13.38
CA LEU A 195 -3.11 7.84 -13.54
C LEU A 195 -2.35 9.01 -14.20
N ASP A 196 -2.93 9.66 -15.21
CA ASP A 196 -2.34 10.89 -15.79
C ASP A 196 -2.18 11.99 -14.71
N THR A 197 -3.12 12.10 -13.75
CA THR A 197 -3.09 13.08 -12.66
C THR A 197 -1.91 12.87 -11.72
N ILE A 198 -1.62 11.62 -11.34
CA ILE A 198 -0.56 11.30 -10.37
C ILE A 198 0.74 10.82 -11.00
N ALA A 199 0.82 10.69 -12.32
CA ALA A 199 2.01 10.16 -13.02
C ALA A 199 3.34 10.77 -12.55
N PRO A 200 3.47 12.10 -12.30
CA PRO A 200 4.72 12.69 -11.83
C PRO A 200 5.15 12.25 -10.43
N VAL A 201 4.20 11.79 -9.62
CA VAL A 201 4.41 11.43 -8.20
C VAL A 201 4.08 9.96 -7.90
N LEU A 202 3.71 9.16 -8.90
CA LEU A 202 3.39 7.74 -8.70
C LEU A 202 4.65 6.95 -8.33
N ALA A 203 4.60 6.23 -7.20
CA ALA A 203 5.73 5.45 -6.69
C ALA A 203 5.41 3.96 -6.49
N HIS A 204 4.14 3.58 -6.33
CA HIS A 204 3.73 2.21 -6.05
C HIS A 204 2.35 1.91 -6.65
N VAL A 205 2.10 0.63 -6.98
CA VAL A 205 0.79 0.19 -7.50
C VAL A 205 0.38 -1.10 -6.82
N HIS A 206 -0.83 -1.12 -6.27
CA HIS A 206 -1.50 -2.35 -5.87
C HIS A 206 -2.40 -2.88 -6.98
N ILE A 207 -2.19 -4.14 -7.32
CA ILE A 207 -3.03 -4.94 -8.21
C ILE A 207 -4.01 -5.69 -7.31
N SER A 208 -5.20 -5.15 -7.17
CA SER A 208 -6.20 -5.60 -6.21
C SER A 208 -7.55 -5.75 -6.90
N GLU A 209 -8.21 -6.90 -6.75
CA GLU A 209 -9.51 -7.15 -7.37
C GLU A 209 -10.62 -6.39 -6.61
N ASN A 210 -11.78 -6.21 -7.24
CA ASN A 210 -12.91 -5.51 -6.63
C ASN A 210 -13.41 -6.16 -5.33
N ASP A 211 -13.23 -7.45 -5.15
CA ASP A 211 -13.60 -8.20 -3.95
C ASP A 211 -12.39 -8.59 -3.07
N ARG A 212 -11.18 -8.06 -3.37
CA ARG A 212 -9.93 -8.40 -2.70
C ARG A 212 -9.48 -9.86 -2.90
N GLY A 213 -10.05 -10.55 -3.89
CA GLY A 213 -9.70 -11.91 -4.27
C GLY A 213 -8.59 -11.99 -5.33
N THR A 214 -8.66 -13.03 -6.16
CA THR A 214 -7.67 -13.28 -7.22
C THR A 214 -7.77 -12.25 -8.34
N PRO A 215 -6.71 -11.48 -8.66
CA PRO A 215 -6.73 -10.53 -9.77
C PRO A 215 -7.10 -11.20 -11.10
N GLY A 216 -8.06 -10.59 -11.80
CA GLY A 216 -8.59 -11.10 -13.07
C GLY A 216 -9.80 -12.02 -12.95
N GLU A 217 -10.22 -12.40 -11.76
CA GLU A 217 -11.43 -13.21 -11.52
C GLU A 217 -12.67 -12.36 -11.14
N GLY A 218 -12.55 -11.02 -11.11
CA GLY A 218 -13.62 -10.10 -10.72
C GLY A 218 -14.03 -9.10 -11.82
N GLN A 219 -14.23 -7.84 -11.44
CA GLN A 219 -14.81 -6.81 -12.29
C GLN A 219 -13.91 -5.59 -12.54
N VAL A 220 -12.68 -5.59 -12.06
CA VAL A 220 -11.74 -4.49 -12.31
C VAL A 220 -11.46 -4.37 -13.82
N LEU A 221 -11.41 -3.14 -14.33
CA LEU A 221 -11.15 -2.86 -15.75
C LEU A 221 -9.65 -2.99 -16.07
N TRP A 222 -9.14 -4.21 -16.05
CA TRP A 222 -7.71 -4.52 -16.14
C TRP A 222 -7.03 -3.99 -17.39
N ASP A 223 -7.66 -4.12 -18.56
CA ASP A 223 -7.10 -3.56 -19.80
C ASP A 223 -6.91 -2.04 -19.72
N ASN A 224 -7.84 -1.34 -19.06
CA ASN A 224 -7.74 0.10 -18.84
C ASN A 224 -6.61 0.45 -17.85
N ALA A 225 -6.47 -0.35 -16.77
CA ALA A 225 -5.41 -0.14 -15.77
C ALA A 225 -4.03 -0.32 -16.41
N PHE A 226 -3.76 -1.48 -17.03
CA PHE A 226 -2.45 -1.79 -17.59
C PHE A 226 -2.09 -0.89 -18.79
N SER A 227 -3.04 -0.61 -19.70
CA SER A 227 -2.79 0.31 -20.80
C SER A 227 -2.48 1.74 -20.33
N SER A 228 -3.12 2.19 -19.23
CA SER A 228 -2.86 3.51 -18.66
C SER A 228 -1.51 3.58 -17.96
N LEU A 229 -1.11 2.53 -17.23
CA LEU A 229 0.22 2.40 -16.63
C LEU A 229 1.32 2.39 -17.70
N ALA A 230 1.10 1.66 -18.81
CA ALA A 230 2.02 1.65 -19.93
C ALA A 230 2.15 3.04 -20.61
N LYS A 231 1.02 3.74 -20.80
CA LYS A 231 0.98 5.09 -21.38
C LYS A 231 1.83 6.09 -20.60
N ILE A 232 1.82 6.02 -19.26
CA ILE A 232 2.64 6.88 -18.41
C ILE A 232 4.06 6.35 -18.19
N ASN A 233 4.43 5.25 -18.86
CA ASN A 233 5.73 4.58 -18.74
C ASN A 233 6.09 4.24 -17.28
N TYR A 234 5.14 3.66 -16.54
CA TYR A 234 5.36 3.27 -15.13
C TYR A 234 6.39 2.15 -15.03
N GLN A 235 7.40 2.30 -14.19
CA GLN A 235 8.52 1.35 -14.02
C GLN A 235 8.66 0.81 -12.59
N GLY A 236 7.67 1.06 -11.74
CA GLY A 236 7.69 0.63 -10.33
C GLY A 236 7.13 -0.78 -10.10
N TRP A 237 6.69 -1.02 -8.89
CA TRP A 237 6.12 -2.28 -8.43
C TRP A 237 4.68 -2.48 -8.91
N LEU A 238 4.36 -3.72 -9.27
CA LEU A 238 3.00 -4.23 -9.42
C LEU A 238 2.80 -5.25 -8.30
N THR A 239 2.30 -4.81 -7.15
CA THR A 239 2.16 -5.64 -5.96
C THR A 239 0.72 -6.12 -5.84
N ILE A 240 0.52 -7.45 -5.75
CA ILE A 240 -0.80 -8.01 -5.46
C ILE A 240 -1.15 -7.69 -4.01
N GLU A 241 -2.26 -6.98 -3.81
CA GLU A 241 -2.91 -6.85 -2.51
C GLU A 241 -4.26 -7.55 -2.55
N ALA A 242 -4.36 -8.62 -1.78
CA ALA A 242 -5.54 -9.45 -1.67
C ALA A 242 -5.69 -9.94 -0.24
N PHE A 243 -6.90 -10.25 0.16
CA PHE A 243 -7.19 -10.62 1.54
C PHE A 243 -7.90 -11.97 1.60
N SER A 244 -7.73 -12.67 2.71
CA SER A 244 -8.40 -13.93 3.00
C SER A 244 -8.87 -13.96 4.45
N ARG A 245 -9.42 -15.08 4.89
CA ARG A 245 -9.78 -15.29 6.28
C ARG A 245 -8.76 -16.12 7.09
N ASN A 246 -7.54 -16.28 6.57
CA ASN A 246 -6.48 -17.00 7.28
C ASN A 246 -6.08 -16.34 8.60
N ASP A 247 -6.16 -15.00 8.66
CA ASP A 247 -6.06 -14.21 9.89
C ASP A 247 -7.45 -13.64 10.21
N PRO A 248 -8.24 -14.27 11.09
CA PRO A 248 -9.61 -13.86 11.35
C PRO A 248 -9.74 -12.47 11.96
N ASP A 249 -8.78 -12.04 12.78
CA ASP A 249 -8.81 -10.73 13.43
C ASP A 249 -8.56 -9.62 12.41
N PHE A 250 -7.59 -9.81 11.54
CA PHE A 250 -7.34 -8.91 10.42
C PHE A 250 -8.53 -8.88 9.45
N ALA A 251 -9.03 -10.05 9.05
CA ALA A 251 -10.18 -10.16 8.14
C ALA A 251 -11.42 -9.43 8.69
N ASN A 252 -11.70 -9.55 9.99
CA ASN A 252 -12.81 -8.84 10.64
C ASN A 252 -12.58 -7.32 10.64
N ALA A 253 -11.34 -6.87 10.84
CA ALA A 253 -11.00 -5.45 10.88
C ALA A 253 -11.18 -4.75 9.53
N ILE A 254 -11.01 -5.48 8.42
CA ILE A 254 -11.11 -4.96 7.05
C ILE A 254 -12.40 -5.39 6.31
N GLY A 255 -13.36 -6.01 7.02
CA GLY A 255 -14.67 -6.36 6.45
C GLY A 255 -14.67 -7.56 5.50
N VAL A 256 -13.73 -8.48 5.61
CA VAL A 256 -13.72 -9.75 4.87
C VAL A 256 -14.61 -10.78 5.57
N TRP A 257 -15.88 -10.83 5.17
CA TRP A 257 -16.90 -11.62 5.86
C TRP A 257 -17.14 -13.01 5.26
N ARG A 258 -16.56 -13.30 4.10
CA ARG A 258 -16.65 -14.60 3.42
C ARG A 258 -15.30 -15.01 2.86
N GLU A 259 -15.14 -16.29 2.60
CA GLU A 259 -14.04 -16.80 1.80
C GLU A 259 -14.33 -16.61 0.31
N PHE A 260 -13.40 -16.10 -0.48
CA PHE A 260 -13.54 -15.95 -1.91
C PHE A 260 -12.39 -16.54 -2.72
N SER A 261 -11.18 -16.53 -2.20
CA SER A 261 -10.02 -17.10 -2.87
C SER A 261 -9.05 -17.71 -1.86
N ASP A 262 -8.46 -18.84 -2.18
CA ASP A 262 -7.33 -19.39 -1.44
C ASP A 262 -6.09 -18.51 -1.67
N PRO A 263 -5.29 -18.18 -0.65
CA PRO A 263 -4.10 -17.32 -0.80
C PRO A 263 -3.09 -17.87 -1.82
N TRP A 264 -2.97 -19.19 -1.98
CA TRP A 264 -2.06 -19.77 -2.98
C TRP A 264 -2.62 -19.66 -4.40
N ASP A 265 -3.93 -19.79 -4.57
CA ASP A 265 -4.58 -19.51 -5.84
C ASP A 265 -4.37 -18.06 -6.24
N ILE A 266 -4.53 -17.12 -5.29
CA ILE A 266 -4.24 -15.69 -5.51
C ILE A 266 -2.78 -15.52 -5.97
N ALA A 267 -1.84 -16.14 -5.26
CA ALA A 267 -0.42 -16.00 -5.56
C ALA A 267 -0.03 -16.60 -6.93
N GLU A 268 -0.47 -17.80 -7.25
CA GLU A 268 -0.10 -18.48 -8.49
C GLU A 268 -0.80 -17.89 -9.72
N LYS A 269 -2.12 -17.72 -9.63
CA LYS A 269 -2.93 -17.18 -10.74
C LYS A 269 -2.67 -15.68 -10.93
N GLY A 270 -2.58 -14.91 -9.82
CA GLY A 270 -2.33 -13.46 -9.87
C GLY A 270 -0.95 -13.13 -10.44
N TYR A 271 0.09 -13.89 -10.10
CA TYR A 271 1.41 -13.73 -10.73
C TYR A 271 1.34 -13.93 -12.25
N LYS A 272 0.73 -15.03 -12.69
CA LYS A 272 0.54 -15.32 -14.11
C LYS A 272 -0.26 -14.23 -14.81
N PHE A 273 -1.35 -13.78 -14.19
CA PHE A 273 -2.20 -12.71 -14.69
C PHE A 273 -1.40 -11.40 -14.91
N ILE A 274 -0.60 -10.97 -13.92
CA ILE A 274 0.22 -9.76 -14.07
C ILE A 274 1.21 -9.92 -15.22
N LYS A 275 1.87 -11.08 -15.36
CA LYS A 275 2.82 -11.33 -16.45
C LYS A 275 2.15 -11.27 -17.83
N GLU A 276 0.97 -11.86 -17.97
CA GLU A 276 0.18 -11.84 -19.22
C GLU A 276 -0.28 -10.42 -19.57
N MET A 277 -0.80 -9.68 -18.59
CA MET A 277 -1.26 -8.31 -18.80
C MET A 277 -0.10 -7.36 -19.10
N SER A 278 1.04 -7.50 -18.40
CA SER A 278 2.23 -6.71 -18.69
C SER A 278 2.76 -6.97 -20.10
N GLN A 279 2.78 -8.22 -20.54
CA GLN A 279 3.17 -8.57 -21.92
C GLN A 279 2.20 -7.98 -22.96
N LYS A 280 0.89 -8.10 -22.71
CA LYS A 280 -0.17 -7.59 -23.60
C LYS A 280 -0.07 -6.08 -23.81
N HIS A 281 0.27 -5.33 -22.77
CA HIS A 281 0.28 -3.86 -22.79
C HIS A 281 1.70 -3.27 -22.86
N HIS A 282 2.74 -4.07 -23.03
CA HIS A 282 4.15 -3.63 -23.09
C HIS A 282 4.61 -2.82 -21.85
N LEU A 283 4.21 -3.27 -20.66
CA LEU A 283 4.53 -2.65 -19.39
C LEU A 283 5.73 -3.33 -18.71
#